data_f039723bb2dc25f7612e45b9f9e34277
#
_entry.id   f039723bb2dc25f7612e45b9f9e34277
#
_cell.length_a   1.000
_cell.length_b   1.000
_cell.length_c   1.000
_cell.angle_alpha   90.00
_cell.angle_beta   90.00
_cell.angle_gamma   90.00
#
_symmetry.space_group_name_H-M   'P 1'
#
loop_
_entity.id
_entity.type
_entity.pdbx_description
1 polymer ?
#
loop_
_entity_poly.entity_id
_entity_poly.type
_entity_poly.pdbx_seq_one_letter_code
_entity_poly.pdbx_strand_id
1 'polypeptide(L)'
;MTAANGGGGFLLIFLISTILIDFPLLLAEFALGRSAGVSAIKTFGKLGKNNKYNFIGWIGAFALFILLSFYSVIGGWILVYLGIEFGKLFQLGGTGDYAQLFTSIISNPAIALGAQAAFILLNIFIVSRGVQKGIERASKVMMPLLFIIFVVIIERSPSLPNAMEGVLYFLKPDFSKLTSAGPLYALGQSFFALSLGVTVMLTYASYLDKKTNLVQSGISIVAMNISISIMAGLAIFQARSPFRLDIEGDRACSLSSCLNSLTRCLLEPFSTSFSSLRLSLLLS
;
A
#
# COMPACT_ATOMS: atom_id res chain seq x y z
N MET A 1 9.34 2.16 -8.54
CA MET A 1 9.80 0.92 -9.20
C MET A 1 9.29 0.83 -10.64
N THR A 2 7.99 0.75 -10.87
CA THR A 2 7.40 0.67 -12.23
C THR A 2 7.85 1.80 -13.16
N ALA A 3 7.91 3.04 -12.66
CA ALA A 3 8.33 4.21 -13.43
C ALA A 3 9.79 4.16 -13.89
N ALA A 4 10.67 3.59 -13.08
CA ALA A 4 12.11 3.49 -13.38
C ALA A 4 12.48 2.25 -14.22
N ASN A 5 11.55 1.30 -14.41
CA ASN A 5 11.81 0.03 -15.06
C ASN A 5 10.87 -0.25 -16.25
N GLY A 6 10.53 0.77 -17.06
CA GLY A 6 9.81 0.56 -18.31
C GLY A 6 8.29 0.46 -18.22
N GLY A 7 7.69 1.02 -17.16
CA GLY A 7 6.21 1.16 -17.09
C GLY A 7 5.45 -0.13 -17.27
N GLY A 8 4.75 -0.27 -18.42
CA GLY A 8 3.91 -1.43 -18.71
C GLY A 8 4.65 -2.76 -18.85
N GLY A 9 5.94 -2.74 -19.26
CA GLY A 9 6.75 -3.95 -19.31
C GLY A 9 7.00 -4.53 -17.93
N PHE A 10 7.31 -3.69 -16.95
CA PHE A 10 7.44 -4.09 -15.54
C PHE A 10 6.12 -4.62 -14.98
N LEU A 11 4.99 -3.95 -15.26
CA LEU A 11 3.67 -4.39 -14.83
C LEU A 11 3.34 -5.80 -15.35
N LEU A 12 3.64 -6.07 -16.62
CA LEU A 12 3.37 -7.37 -17.22
C LEU A 12 4.17 -8.48 -16.55
N ILE A 13 5.47 -8.26 -16.29
CA ILE A 13 6.31 -9.22 -15.57
C ILE A 13 5.79 -9.43 -14.14
N PHE A 14 5.41 -8.36 -13.45
CA PHE A 14 4.80 -8.42 -12.13
C PHE A 14 3.55 -9.31 -12.13
N LEU A 15 2.63 -9.13 -13.08
CA LEU A 15 1.41 -9.93 -13.19
C LEU A 15 1.71 -11.42 -13.47
N ILE A 16 2.62 -11.70 -14.40
CA ILE A 16 3.04 -13.07 -14.70
C ILE A 16 3.66 -13.73 -13.47
N SER A 17 4.58 -13.04 -12.77
CA SER A 17 5.21 -13.54 -11.56
C SER A 17 4.19 -13.81 -10.46
N THR A 18 3.24 -12.90 -10.26
CA THR A 18 2.19 -13.06 -9.26
C THR A 18 1.32 -14.30 -9.52
N ILE A 19 0.98 -14.58 -10.78
CA ILE A 19 0.12 -15.72 -11.12
C ILE A 19 0.91 -17.04 -11.14
N LEU A 20 2.09 -17.07 -11.73
CA LEU A 20 2.82 -18.32 -11.96
C LEU A 20 3.71 -18.74 -10.78
N ILE A 21 4.24 -17.80 -10.03
CA ILE A 21 5.20 -18.09 -8.95
C ILE A 21 4.56 -17.87 -7.59
N ASP A 22 3.97 -16.68 -7.38
CA ASP A 22 3.50 -16.31 -6.04
C ASP A 22 2.23 -17.05 -5.64
N PHE A 23 1.30 -17.27 -6.57
CA PHE A 23 0.06 -17.97 -6.27
C PHE A 23 0.28 -19.42 -5.79
N PRO A 24 1.10 -20.27 -6.43
CA PRO A 24 1.44 -21.59 -5.90
C PRO A 24 2.14 -21.53 -4.54
N LEU A 25 3.05 -20.56 -4.34
CA LEU A 25 3.73 -20.37 -3.06
C LEU A 25 2.75 -19.96 -1.96
N LEU A 26 1.81 -19.08 -2.25
CA LEU A 26 0.74 -18.68 -1.33
C LEU A 26 -0.08 -19.89 -0.87
N LEU A 27 -0.45 -20.77 -1.82
CA LEU A 27 -1.16 -22.00 -1.51
C LEU A 27 -0.32 -22.95 -0.65
N ALA A 28 0.99 -23.05 -0.89
CA ALA A 28 1.89 -23.84 -0.07
C ALA A 28 1.97 -23.28 1.36
N GLU A 29 2.11 -21.96 1.54
CA GLU A 29 2.08 -21.34 2.86
C GLU A 29 0.74 -21.57 3.58
N PHE A 30 -0.38 -21.49 2.87
CA PHE A 30 -1.72 -21.77 3.42
C PHE A 30 -1.84 -23.23 3.85
N ALA A 31 -1.38 -24.17 3.05
CA ALA A 31 -1.41 -25.58 3.40
C ALA A 31 -0.55 -25.88 4.63
N LEU A 32 0.65 -25.32 4.72
CA LEU A 32 1.54 -25.47 5.87
C LEU A 32 0.94 -24.85 7.14
N GLY A 33 0.45 -23.62 7.07
CA GLY A 33 -0.14 -22.92 8.21
C GLY A 33 -1.35 -23.63 8.77
N ARG A 34 -2.29 -24.03 7.91
CA ARG A 34 -3.51 -24.75 8.28
C ARG A 34 -3.23 -26.16 8.83
N SER A 35 -2.27 -26.89 8.24
CA SER A 35 -1.91 -28.23 8.71
C SER A 35 -1.25 -28.21 10.08
N ALA A 36 -0.45 -27.18 10.36
CA ALA A 36 0.20 -27.01 11.65
C ALA A 36 -0.78 -26.55 12.75
N GLY A 37 -1.66 -25.58 12.47
CA GLY A 37 -2.61 -25.02 13.43
C GLY A 37 -1.97 -24.44 14.69
N VAL A 38 -0.73 -23.94 14.57
CA VAL A 38 0.06 -23.32 15.65
C VAL A 38 0.69 -22.02 15.15
N SER A 39 1.30 -21.25 16.06
CA SER A 39 2.00 -20.03 15.68
C SER A 39 3.07 -20.30 14.62
N ALA A 40 3.31 -19.33 13.74
CA ALA A 40 4.29 -19.45 12.64
C ALA A 40 5.67 -19.92 13.11
N ILE A 41 6.12 -19.48 14.29
CA ILE A 41 7.42 -19.88 14.86
C ILE A 41 7.48 -21.40 15.09
N LYS A 42 6.40 -22.01 15.58
CA LYS A 42 6.35 -23.44 15.92
C LYS A 42 5.92 -24.34 14.74
N THR A 43 5.45 -23.76 13.65
CA THR A 43 4.93 -24.50 12.49
C THR A 43 5.96 -25.45 11.92
N PHE A 44 7.14 -24.97 11.62
CA PHE A 44 8.20 -25.77 10.99
C PHE A 44 8.73 -26.88 11.92
N GLY A 45 8.85 -26.60 13.23
CA GLY A 45 9.24 -27.60 14.22
C GLY A 45 8.20 -28.69 14.40
N LYS A 46 6.90 -28.35 14.39
CA LYS A 46 5.80 -29.31 14.48
C LYS A 46 5.73 -30.23 13.26
N LEU A 47 5.81 -29.64 12.05
CA LEU A 47 5.74 -30.41 10.80
C LEU A 47 6.98 -31.26 10.58
N GLY A 48 8.17 -30.71 10.88
CA GLY A 48 9.46 -31.42 10.77
C GLY A 48 9.77 -32.37 11.94
N LYS A 49 8.88 -32.48 12.93
CA LYS A 49 9.06 -33.31 14.15
C LYS A 49 10.39 -33.04 14.88
N ASN A 50 10.96 -31.85 14.73
CA ASN A 50 12.20 -31.45 15.38
C ASN A 50 12.17 -29.95 15.68
N ASN A 51 12.35 -29.61 16.95
CA ASN A 51 12.34 -28.23 17.43
C ASN A 51 13.42 -27.34 16.82
N LYS A 52 14.49 -27.91 16.26
CA LYS A 52 15.53 -27.16 15.54
C LYS A 52 14.96 -26.37 14.36
N TYR A 53 13.94 -26.87 13.69
CA TYR A 53 13.29 -26.18 12.58
C TYR A 53 12.49 -24.94 12.97
N ASN A 54 12.24 -24.72 14.27
CA ASN A 54 11.64 -23.47 14.75
C ASN A 54 12.49 -22.24 14.41
N PHE A 55 13.80 -22.42 14.15
CA PHE A 55 14.68 -21.34 13.74
C PHE A 55 14.18 -20.64 12.46
N ILE A 56 13.59 -21.38 11.51
CA ILE A 56 13.00 -20.83 10.28
C ILE A 56 11.87 -19.86 10.63
N GLY A 57 10.99 -20.26 11.56
CA GLY A 57 9.89 -19.40 12.03
C GLY A 57 10.40 -18.15 12.77
N TRP A 58 11.50 -18.25 13.50
CA TRP A 58 12.14 -17.11 14.15
C TRP A 58 12.72 -16.11 13.15
N ILE A 59 13.36 -16.58 12.06
CA ILE A 59 13.82 -15.70 10.97
C ILE A 59 12.65 -14.92 10.38
N GLY A 60 11.52 -15.60 10.09
CA GLY A 60 10.32 -14.93 9.58
C GLY A 60 9.76 -13.91 10.55
N ALA A 61 9.68 -14.23 11.85
CA ALA A 61 9.23 -13.29 12.87
C ALA A 61 10.16 -12.06 13.00
N PHE A 62 11.46 -12.26 12.89
CA PHE A 62 12.44 -11.16 12.91
C PHE A 62 12.32 -10.28 11.66
N ALA A 63 12.13 -10.87 10.49
CA ALA A 63 11.87 -10.12 9.26
C ALA A 63 10.60 -9.25 9.38
N LEU A 64 9.53 -9.80 9.98
CA LEU A 64 8.31 -9.03 10.27
C LEU A 64 8.54 -7.87 11.24
N PHE A 65 9.37 -8.05 12.24
CA PHE A 65 9.73 -6.97 13.17
C PHE A 65 10.44 -5.82 12.46
N ILE A 66 11.39 -6.13 11.56
CA ILE A 66 12.08 -5.11 10.75
C ILE A 66 11.08 -4.41 9.82
N LEU A 67 10.20 -5.16 9.16
CA LEU A 67 9.16 -4.61 8.30
C LEU A 67 8.22 -3.68 9.09
N LEU A 68 7.76 -4.09 10.26
CA LEU A 68 6.89 -3.27 11.10
C LEU A 68 7.57 -1.95 11.51
N SER A 69 8.87 -2.01 11.84
CA SER A 69 9.64 -0.82 12.19
C SER A 69 9.66 0.20 11.04
N PHE A 70 9.92 -0.27 9.82
CA PHE A 70 9.91 0.57 8.63
C PHE A 70 8.50 1.12 8.30
N TYR A 71 7.49 0.26 8.32
CA TYR A 71 6.11 0.66 8.02
C TYR A 71 5.54 1.61 9.06
N SER A 72 5.92 1.49 10.33
CA SER A 72 5.43 2.39 11.38
C SER A 72 5.92 3.83 11.19
N VAL A 73 7.14 4.02 10.66
CA VAL A 73 7.66 5.35 10.32
C VAL A 73 6.86 5.97 9.19
N ILE A 74 6.69 5.23 8.08
CA ILE A 74 5.91 5.71 6.93
C ILE A 74 4.45 5.97 7.31
N GLY A 75 3.85 5.06 8.08
CA GLY A 75 2.49 5.22 8.59
C GLY A 75 2.33 6.44 9.47
N GLY A 76 3.35 6.75 10.30
CA GLY A 76 3.40 7.98 11.09
C GLY A 76 3.40 9.24 10.21
N TRP A 77 4.21 9.28 9.16
CA TRP A 77 4.22 10.41 8.22
C TRP A 77 2.85 10.60 7.54
N ILE A 78 2.23 9.52 7.11
CA ILE A 78 0.89 9.58 6.49
C ILE A 78 -0.14 10.14 7.48
N LEU A 79 -0.09 9.76 8.77
CA LEU A 79 -0.98 10.32 9.79
C LEU A 79 -0.80 11.83 9.98
N VAL A 80 0.45 12.32 9.96
CA VAL A 80 0.73 13.77 10.04
C VAL A 80 0.14 14.49 8.84
N TYR A 81 0.35 13.97 7.62
CA TYR A 81 -0.22 14.56 6.41
C TYR A 81 -1.74 14.59 6.44
N LEU A 82 -2.37 13.49 6.85
CA LEU A 82 -3.83 13.45 7.02
C LEU A 82 -4.30 14.50 8.03
N GLY A 83 -3.61 14.66 9.15
CA GLY A 83 -3.92 15.66 10.16
C GLY A 83 -3.83 17.08 9.61
N ILE A 84 -2.79 17.39 8.82
CA ILE A 84 -2.61 18.71 8.19
C ILE A 84 -3.73 18.97 7.16
N GLU A 85 -4.07 17.98 6.34
CA GLU A 85 -5.13 18.14 5.33
C GLU A 85 -6.51 18.31 5.96
N PHE A 86 -6.82 17.57 7.03
CA PHE A 86 -8.02 17.81 7.83
C PHE A 86 -8.03 19.21 8.43
N GLY A 87 -6.88 19.69 8.95
CA GLY A 87 -6.75 21.05 9.46
C GLY A 87 -7.03 22.11 8.39
N LYS A 88 -6.53 21.92 7.16
CA LYS A 88 -6.82 22.83 6.03
C LYS A 88 -8.29 22.85 5.66
N LEU A 89 -8.98 21.72 5.67
CA LEU A 89 -10.42 21.63 5.40
C LEU A 89 -11.23 22.48 6.38
N PHE A 90 -10.78 22.60 7.64
CA PHE A 90 -11.39 23.45 8.68
C PHE A 90 -10.76 24.85 8.78
N GLN A 91 -9.91 25.27 7.81
CA GLN A 91 -9.21 26.57 7.81
C GLN A 91 -8.24 26.77 8.99
N LEU A 92 -7.83 25.70 9.64
CA LEU A 92 -6.88 25.72 10.76
C LEU A 92 -5.40 25.61 10.33
N GLY A 93 -5.13 25.49 9.01
CA GLY A 93 -3.77 25.30 8.47
C GLY A 93 -3.46 26.26 7.31
N GLY A 94 -2.23 26.75 7.26
CA GLY A 94 -1.75 27.62 6.18
C GLY A 94 -1.48 26.87 4.87
N THR A 95 -1.50 27.59 3.75
CA THR A 95 -1.07 27.12 2.42
C THR A 95 0.45 27.00 2.42
N GLY A 96 0.98 25.84 2.76
CA GLY A 96 2.42 25.55 2.72
C GLY A 96 2.79 24.66 1.53
N ASP A 97 4.02 24.80 1.04
CA ASP A 97 4.61 23.89 0.06
C ASP A 97 4.79 22.50 0.70
N TYR A 98 4.21 21.46 0.10
CA TYR A 98 4.26 20.09 0.61
C TYR A 98 5.68 19.52 0.70
N ALA A 99 6.60 19.99 -0.15
CA ALA A 99 7.99 19.59 -0.08
C ALA A 99 8.69 20.16 1.17
N GLN A 100 8.38 21.41 1.53
CA GLN A 100 8.88 22.04 2.75
C GLN A 100 8.26 21.39 3.99
N LEU A 101 6.97 21.06 3.96
CA LEU A 101 6.30 20.32 5.02
C LEU A 101 6.92 18.95 5.26
N PHE A 102 7.20 18.21 4.18
CA PHE A 102 7.87 16.91 4.26
C PHE A 102 9.25 17.04 4.93
N THR A 103 10.05 18.00 4.46
CA THR A 103 11.38 18.26 5.03
C THR A 103 11.29 18.64 6.51
N SER A 104 10.31 19.44 6.90
CA SER A 104 10.12 19.85 8.30
C SER A 104 9.70 18.68 9.20
N ILE A 105 8.89 17.75 8.69
CA ILE A 105 8.47 16.55 9.44
C ILE A 105 9.66 15.62 9.67
N ILE A 106 10.47 15.36 8.63
CA ILE A 106 11.63 14.47 8.73
C ILE A 106 12.73 15.10 9.59
N SER A 107 12.94 16.40 9.48
CA SER A 107 14.01 17.11 10.22
C SER A 107 13.70 17.28 11.70
N ASN A 108 12.45 17.11 12.12
CA ASN A 108 12.05 17.23 13.52
C ASN A 108 11.84 15.84 14.17
N PRO A 109 12.82 15.33 14.96
CA PRO A 109 12.71 14.01 15.56
C PRO A 109 11.50 13.85 16.48
N ALA A 110 11.08 14.92 17.16
CA ALA A 110 9.94 14.87 18.07
C ALA A 110 8.62 14.63 17.31
N ILE A 111 8.43 15.28 16.15
CA ILE A 111 7.24 15.08 15.29
C ILE A 111 7.27 13.67 14.70
N ALA A 112 8.41 13.24 14.17
CA ALA A 112 8.55 11.93 13.56
C ALA A 112 8.29 10.79 14.55
N LEU A 113 8.91 10.83 15.75
CA LEU A 113 8.73 9.85 16.81
C LEU A 113 7.30 9.89 17.39
N GLY A 114 6.74 11.07 17.59
CA GLY A 114 5.36 11.23 18.05
C GLY A 114 4.34 10.64 17.07
N ALA A 115 4.53 10.89 15.78
CA ALA A 115 3.70 10.33 14.72
C ALA A 115 3.83 8.81 14.61
N GLN A 116 5.05 8.28 14.71
CA GLN A 116 5.29 6.85 14.74
C GLN A 116 4.63 6.19 15.96
N ALA A 117 4.77 6.79 17.14
CA ALA A 117 4.12 6.30 18.36
C ALA A 117 2.60 6.30 18.22
N ALA A 118 2.00 7.37 17.67
CA ALA A 118 0.57 7.44 17.43
C ALA A 118 0.10 6.34 16.47
N PHE A 119 0.86 6.07 15.40
CA PHE A 119 0.55 4.99 14.46
C PHE A 119 0.61 3.61 15.14
N ILE A 120 1.63 3.35 15.96
CA ILE A 120 1.77 2.10 16.70
C ILE A 120 0.63 1.93 17.70
N LEU A 121 0.27 2.99 18.45
CA LEU A 121 -0.84 2.94 19.41
C LEU A 121 -2.17 2.66 18.71
N LEU A 122 -2.41 3.24 17.54
CA LEU A 122 -3.60 2.98 16.73
C LEU A 122 -3.66 1.50 16.31
N ASN A 123 -2.54 0.92 15.88
CA ASN A 123 -2.46 -0.50 15.54
C ASN A 123 -2.71 -1.39 16.78
N ILE A 124 -2.09 -1.08 17.92
CA ILE A 124 -2.33 -1.80 19.17
C ILE A 124 -3.80 -1.74 19.56
N PHE A 125 -4.45 -0.58 19.43
CA PHE A 125 -5.87 -0.42 19.72
C PHE A 125 -6.77 -1.31 18.84
N ILE A 126 -6.47 -1.40 17.53
CA ILE A 126 -7.21 -2.26 16.60
C ILE A 126 -7.03 -3.73 16.97
N VAL A 127 -5.79 -4.15 17.21
CA VAL A 127 -5.44 -5.55 17.52
C VAL A 127 -5.93 -5.98 18.91
N SER A 128 -5.96 -5.06 19.89
CA SER A 128 -6.45 -5.34 21.26
C SER A 128 -7.92 -5.75 21.31
N ARG A 129 -8.70 -5.36 20.30
CA ARG A 129 -10.11 -5.80 20.16
C ARG A 129 -10.25 -7.23 19.61
N GLY A 130 -9.16 -7.94 19.48
CA GLY A 130 -9.08 -9.33 19.01
C GLY A 130 -8.54 -9.42 17.58
N VAL A 131 -7.57 -10.32 17.39
CA VAL A 131 -6.88 -10.48 16.11
C VAL A 131 -7.85 -10.80 14.96
N GLN A 132 -8.80 -11.73 15.15
CA GLN A 132 -9.78 -12.05 14.11
C GLN A 132 -10.85 -10.96 13.99
N LYS A 133 -11.58 -10.64 15.07
CA LYS A 133 -12.72 -9.70 15.00
C LYS A 133 -12.29 -8.25 14.78
N GLY A 134 -11.16 -7.81 15.36
CA GLY A 134 -10.66 -6.44 15.23
C GLY A 134 -10.14 -6.15 13.82
N ILE A 135 -9.28 -7.01 13.30
CA ILE A 135 -8.71 -6.88 11.95
C ILE A 135 -9.81 -7.05 10.90
N GLU A 136 -10.70 -8.06 11.04
CA GLU A 136 -11.78 -8.29 10.10
C GLU A 136 -12.72 -7.07 9.99
N ARG A 137 -13.10 -6.46 11.13
CA ARG A 137 -13.97 -5.27 11.13
C ARG A 137 -13.28 -4.08 10.50
N ALA A 138 -12.01 -3.82 10.84
CA ALA A 138 -11.24 -2.75 10.24
C ALA A 138 -11.11 -2.94 8.72
N SER A 139 -10.76 -4.14 8.27
CA SER A 139 -10.62 -4.46 6.84
C SER A 139 -11.94 -4.34 6.07
N LYS A 140 -13.07 -4.76 6.64
CA LYS A 140 -14.39 -4.64 6.01
C LYS A 140 -14.79 -3.19 5.73
N VAL A 141 -14.28 -2.23 6.49
CA VAL A 141 -14.52 -0.80 6.28
C VAL A 141 -13.44 -0.18 5.39
N MET A 142 -12.18 -0.48 5.67
CA MET A 142 -11.04 0.16 5.00
C MET A 142 -10.88 -0.27 3.54
N MET A 143 -11.12 -1.57 3.21
CA MET A 143 -10.96 -2.04 1.84
C MET A 143 -11.97 -1.45 0.85
N PRO A 144 -13.29 -1.45 1.12
CA PRO A 144 -14.24 -0.76 0.24
C PRO A 144 -13.99 0.74 0.13
N LEU A 145 -13.62 1.38 1.25
CA LEU A 145 -13.28 2.80 1.25
C LEU A 145 -12.09 3.10 0.33
N LEU A 146 -11.03 2.31 0.42
CA LEU A 146 -9.85 2.44 -0.43
C LEU A 146 -10.21 2.23 -1.92
N PHE A 147 -11.05 1.25 -2.21
CA PHE A 147 -11.51 0.99 -3.57
C PHE A 147 -12.31 2.16 -4.14
N ILE A 148 -13.25 2.72 -3.35
CA ILE A 148 -14.04 3.91 -3.73
C ILE A 148 -13.11 5.10 -3.98
N ILE A 149 -12.13 5.35 -3.11
CA ILE A 149 -11.16 6.44 -3.28
C ILE A 149 -10.41 6.29 -4.61
N PHE A 150 -9.92 5.09 -4.94
CA PHE A 150 -9.23 4.87 -6.21
C PHE A 150 -10.16 5.10 -7.42
N VAL A 151 -11.40 4.62 -7.38
CA VAL A 151 -12.37 4.85 -8.46
C VAL A 151 -12.59 6.36 -8.66
N VAL A 152 -12.83 7.11 -7.57
CA VAL A 152 -13.03 8.57 -7.64
C VAL A 152 -11.80 9.27 -8.24
N ILE A 153 -10.58 8.87 -7.87
CA ILE A 153 -9.35 9.45 -8.42
C ILE A 153 -9.23 9.12 -9.91
N ILE A 154 -9.48 7.87 -10.30
CA ILE A 154 -9.36 7.42 -11.70
C ILE A 154 -10.40 8.13 -12.58
N GLU A 155 -11.65 8.30 -12.11
CA GLU A 155 -12.70 9.00 -12.87
C GLU A 155 -12.42 10.51 -12.99
N ARG A 156 -11.81 11.12 -11.98
CA ARG A 156 -11.49 12.54 -11.98
C ARG A 156 -10.25 12.88 -12.82
N SER A 157 -9.32 11.96 -12.90
CA SER A 157 -8.02 12.18 -13.52
C SER A 157 -8.05 12.48 -15.02
N PRO A 158 -8.94 11.92 -15.87
CA PRO A 158 -9.03 12.28 -17.29
C PRO A 158 -9.35 13.75 -17.57
N SER A 159 -9.87 14.47 -16.57
CA SER A 159 -10.11 15.92 -16.66
C SER A 159 -8.80 16.74 -16.61
N LEU A 160 -7.68 16.11 -16.28
CA LEU A 160 -6.37 16.76 -16.22
C LEU A 160 -5.65 16.69 -17.58
N PRO A 161 -4.96 17.78 -18.00
CA PRO A 161 -4.21 17.79 -19.25
C PRO A 161 -3.10 16.72 -19.23
N ASN A 162 -2.94 15.99 -20.33
CA ASN A 162 -1.94 14.93 -20.53
C ASN A 162 -2.10 13.66 -19.66
N ALA A 163 -3.20 13.49 -18.93
CA ALA A 163 -3.43 12.29 -18.10
C ALA A 163 -3.37 10.98 -18.93
N MET A 164 -3.79 11.02 -20.19
CA MET A 164 -3.77 9.88 -21.11
C MET A 164 -2.34 9.38 -21.41
N GLU A 165 -1.35 10.27 -21.44
CA GLU A 165 0.06 9.87 -21.62
C GLU A 165 0.54 9.00 -20.45
N GLY A 166 0.13 9.32 -19.23
CA GLY A 166 0.43 8.54 -18.04
C GLY A 166 -0.20 7.15 -18.08
N VAL A 167 -1.46 7.05 -18.53
CA VAL A 167 -2.17 5.78 -18.74
C VAL A 167 -1.46 4.92 -19.79
N LEU A 168 -1.13 5.52 -20.92
CA LEU A 168 -0.43 4.83 -22.01
C LEU A 168 0.95 4.33 -21.55
N TYR A 169 1.70 5.15 -20.81
CA TYR A 169 3.00 4.74 -20.26
C TYR A 169 2.87 3.54 -19.29
N PHE A 170 1.84 3.53 -18.47
CA PHE A 170 1.61 2.47 -17.49
C PHE A 170 1.11 1.17 -18.13
N LEU A 171 0.23 1.26 -19.14
CA LEU A 171 -0.39 0.08 -19.75
C LEU A 171 0.35 -0.44 -21.00
N LYS A 172 1.06 0.43 -21.74
CA LYS A 172 1.81 0.02 -22.94
C LYS A 172 3.09 -0.70 -22.54
N PRO A 173 3.24 -1.99 -22.85
CA PRO A 173 4.46 -2.73 -22.52
C PRO A 173 5.61 -2.27 -23.43
N ASP A 174 6.58 -1.57 -22.85
CA ASP A 174 7.80 -1.17 -23.53
C ASP A 174 8.99 -1.91 -22.91
N PHE A 175 9.39 -3.00 -23.53
CA PHE A 175 10.51 -3.82 -23.06
C PHE A 175 11.87 -3.19 -23.36
N SER A 176 11.94 -2.20 -24.25
CA SER A 176 13.19 -1.52 -24.59
C SER A 176 13.75 -0.68 -23.43
N LYS A 177 12.87 -0.21 -22.57
CA LYS A 177 13.19 0.57 -21.36
C LYS A 177 13.37 -0.30 -20.11
N LEU A 178 13.19 -1.61 -20.25
CA LEU A 178 13.33 -2.54 -19.13
C LEU A 178 14.82 -2.69 -18.80
N THR A 179 15.18 -2.39 -17.57
CA THR A 179 16.54 -2.59 -17.07
C THR A 179 16.81 -4.11 -16.96
N SER A 180 18.06 -4.55 -17.13
CA SER A 180 18.43 -5.98 -16.97
C SER A 180 18.03 -6.57 -15.62
N ALA A 181 17.98 -5.76 -14.57
CA ALA A 181 17.50 -6.12 -13.24
C ALA A 181 15.97 -5.97 -13.07
N GLY A 182 15.27 -5.41 -14.06
CA GLY A 182 13.81 -5.15 -14.01
C GLY A 182 12.97 -6.38 -13.67
N PRO A 183 13.21 -7.54 -14.29
CA PRO A 183 12.46 -8.76 -13.96
C PRO A 183 12.66 -9.23 -12.51
N LEU A 184 13.87 -9.10 -11.98
CA LEU A 184 14.16 -9.44 -10.59
C LEU A 184 13.47 -8.49 -9.62
N TYR A 185 13.43 -7.19 -9.93
CA TYR A 185 12.68 -6.21 -9.14
C TYR A 185 11.17 -6.46 -9.21
N ALA A 186 10.63 -6.86 -10.36
CA ALA A 186 9.21 -7.17 -10.50
C ALA A 186 8.83 -8.41 -9.68
N LEU A 187 9.67 -9.45 -9.71
CA LEU A 187 9.50 -10.65 -8.89
C LEU A 187 9.57 -10.30 -7.39
N GLY A 188 10.58 -9.54 -6.96
CA GLY A 188 10.69 -9.11 -5.57
C GLY A 188 9.49 -8.27 -5.12
N GLN A 189 8.96 -7.43 -6.00
CA GLN A 189 7.78 -6.62 -5.72
C GLN A 189 6.51 -7.48 -5.59
N SER A 190 6.36 -8.56 -6.38
CA SER A 190 5.21 -9.45 -6.30
C SER A 190 5.21 -10.27 -5.00
N PHE A 191 6.37 -10.80 -4.60
CA PHE A 191 6.55 -11.44 -3.28
C PHE A 191 6.18 -10.50 -2.12
N PHE A 192 6.66 -9.27 -2.21
CA PHE A 192 6.39 -8.26 -1.19
C PHE A 192 4.90 -7.88 -1.12
N ALA A 193 4.25 -7.75 -2.28
CA ALA A 193 2.83 -7.39 -2.36
C ALA A 193 1.91 -8.44 -1.73
N LEU A 194 2.24 -9.72 -1.85
CA LEU A 194 1.51 -10.83 -1.23
C LEU A 194 2.06 -11.21 0.15
N SER A 195 3.09 -10.52 0.67
CA SER A 195 3.73 -10.80 1.95
C SER A 195 4.20 -12.26 2.10
N LEU A 196 4.72 -12.84 1.01
CA LEU A 196 5.25 -14.20 0.99
C LEU A 196 6.63 -14.30 1.63
N GLY A 197 6.95 -15.46 2.19
CA GLY A 197 8.26 -15.75 2.79
C GLY A 197 8.48 -15.19 4.20
N VAL A 198 7.63 -14.27 4.65
CA VAL A 198 7.75 -13.60 5.97
C VAL A 198 6.77 -14.14 7.01
N THR A 199 6.27 -15.35 6.83
CA THR A 199 5.38 -16.07 7.77
C THR A 199 4.01 -15.41 8.06
N VAL A 200 3.65 -14.32 7.39
CA VAL A 200 2.35 -13.64 7.57
C VAL A 200 1.22 -14.53 7.11
N MET A 201 1.28 -14.98 5.86
CA MET A 201 0.22 -15.81 5.27
C MET A 201 0.11 -17.17 5.96
N LEU A 202 1.22 -17.72 6.42
CA LEU A 202 1.28 -18.92 7.23
C LEU A 202 0.57 -18.73 8.58
N THR A 203 0.73 -17.56 9.23
CA THR A 203 0.04 -17.20 10.47
C THR A 203 -1.45 -17.07 10.24
N TYR A 204 -1.89 -16.32 9.20
CA TYR A 204 -3.32 -16.21 8.89
C TYR A 204 -3.96 -17.56 8.60
N ALA A 205 -3.27 -18.42 7.85
CA ALA A 205 -3.76 -19.75 7.52
C ALA A 205 -3.91 -20.67 8.74
N SER A 206 -3.14 -20.46 9.81
CA SER A 206 -3.28 -21.22 11.05
C SER A 206 -4.60 -20.99 11.80
N TYR A 207 -5.27 -19.86 11.50
CA TYR A 207 -6.59 -19.52 12.06
C TYR A 207 -7.76 -19.90 11.15
N LEU A 208 -7.49 -20.39 9.92
CA LEU A 208 -8.55 -20.77 8.98
C LEU A 208 -9.20 -22.09 9.36
N ASP A 209 -10.53 -22.13 9.24
CA ASP A 209 -11.30 -23.36 9.44
C ASP A 209 -10.91 -24.43 8.41
N LYS A 210 -10.95 -25.70 8.85
CA LYS A 210 -10.65 -26.86 7.99
C LYS A 210 -11.57 -26.97 6.77
N LYS A 211 -12.78 -26.41 6.85
CA LYS A 211 -13.78 -26.40 5.77
C LYS A 211 -13.52 -25.35 4.69
N THR A 212 -12.66 -24.36 4.96
CA THR A 212 -12.39 -23.27 4.01
C THR A 212 -11.62 -23.78 2.79
N ASN A 213 -12.07 -23.43 1.60
CA ASN A 213 -11.38 -23.77 0.36
C ASN A 213 -10.16 -22.84 0.17
N LEU A 214 -8.96 -23.39 0.36
CA LEU A 214 -7.70 -22.61 0.26
C LEU A 214 -7.47 -22.06 -1.15
N VAL A 215 -7.82 -22.82 -2.18
CA VAL A 215 -7.60 -22.40 -3.57
C VAL A 215 -8.48 -21.19 -3.87
N GLN A 216 -9.76 -21.23 -3.51
CA GLN A 216 -10.68 -20.12 -3.71
C GLN A 216 -10.26 -18.88 -2.94
N SER A 217 -9.80 -19.05 -1.69
CA SER A 217 -9.26 -17.96 -0.88
C SER A 217 -8.00 -17.35 -1.51
N GLY A 218 -7.10 -18.20 -1.99
CA GLY A 218 -5.87 -17.75 -2.67
C GLY A 218 -6.18 -16.98 -3.96
N ILE A 219 -7.08 -17.48 -4.79
CA ILE A 219 -7.52 -16.77 -6.01
C ILE A 219 -8.10 -15.41 -5.67
N SER A 220 -8.97 -15.33 -4.65
CA SER A 220 -9.58 -14.05 -4.23
C SER A 220 -8.53 -13.04 -3.77
N ILE A 221 -7.52 -13.48 -3.01
CA ILE A 221 -6.45 -12.61 -2.52
C ILE A 221 -5.60 -12.11 -3.68
N VAL A 222 -5.17 -12.99 -4.58
CA VAL A 222 -4.35 -12.63 -5.74
C VAL A 222 -5.13 -11.70 -6.68
N ALA A 223 -6.38 -12.00 -6.99
CA ALA A 223 -7.22 -11.17 -7.85
C ALA A 223 -7.41 -9.77 -7.26
N MET A 224 -7.68 -9.68 -5.95
CA MET A 224 -7.82 -8.40 -5.26
C MET A 224 -6.51 -7.62 -5.22
N ASN A 225 -5.38 -8.27 -4.96
CA ASN A 225 -4.06 -7.66 -4.98
C ASN A 225 -3.72 -7.09 -6.37
N ILE A 226 -3.95 -7.84 -7.43
CA ILE A 226 -3.76 -7.39 -8.82
C ILE A 226 -4.67 -6.20 -9.14
N SER A 227 -5.95 -6.27 -8.79
CA SER A 227 -6.91 -5.20 -9.04
C SER A 227 -6.50 -3.90 -8.36
N ILE A 228 -6.13 -3.95 -7.08
CA ILE A 228 -5.68 -2.78 -6.33
C ILE A 228 -4.38 -2.23 -6.91
N SER A 229 -3.43 -3.10 -7.28
CA SER A 229 -2.14 -2.69 -7.86
C SER A 229 -2.32 -1.96 -9.19
N ILE A 230 -3.22 -2.44 -10.05
CA ILE A 230 -3.55 -1.78 -11.33
C ILE A 230 -4.24 -0.44 -11.07
N MET A 231 -5.23 -0.40 -10.18
CA MET A 231 -5.95 0.84 -9.86
C MET A 231 -5.02 1.89 -9.23
N ALA A 232 -4.17 1.50 -8.30
CA ALA A 232 -3.17 2.38 -7.70
C ALA A 232 -2.17 2.90 -8.74
N GLY A 233 -1.71 2.02 -9.64
CA GLY A 233 -0.85 2.41 -10.76
C GLY A 233 -1.54 3.43 -11.66
N LEU A 234 -2.76 3.17 -12.11
CA LEU A 234 -3.52 4.12 -12.93
C LEU A 234 -3.68 5.47 -12.23
N ALA A 235 -4.12 5.48 -10.98
CA ALA A 235 -4.30 6.70 -10.20
C ALA A 235 -2.99 7.53 -10.10
N ILE A 236 -1.86 6.88 -9.82
CA ILE A 236 -0.57 7.57 -9.66
C ILE A 236 -0.03 8.08 -10.98
N PHE A 237 -0.08 7.27 -12.06
CA PHE A 237 0.48 7.68 -13.35
C PHE A 237 -0.35 8.75 -14.04
N GLN A 238 -1.67 8.71 -13.89
CA GLN A 238 -2.56 9.79 -14.36
C GLN A 238 -2.30 11.11 -13.63
N ALA A 239 -2.12 11.07 -12.31
CA ALA A 239 -1.88 12.25 -11.51
C ALA A 239 -0.49 12.88 -11.74
N ARG A 240 0.50 12.13 -12.21
CA ARG A 240 1.88 12.62 -12.45
C ARG A 240 2.08 13.33 -13.77
N SER A 241 1.39 12.89 -14.82
CA SER A 241 1.60 13.41 -16.18
C SER A 241 1.36 14.92 -16.31
N PRO A 242 0.33 15.53 -15.70
CA PRO A 242 0.07 16.96 -15.82
C PRO A 242 1.15 17.84 -15.17
N PHE A 243 1.86 17.32 -14.17
CA PHE A 243 2.81 18.11 -13.37
C PHE A 243 4.26 17.97 -13.81
N ARG A 244 4.57 17.22 -14.91
CA ARG A 244 5.94 16.97 -15.41
C ARG A 244 6.93 16.62 -14.29
N LEU A 245 6.49 15.86 -13.30
CA LEU A 245 7.34 15.44 -12.20
C LEU A 245 8.35 14.41 -12.70
N ASP A 246 9.62 14.75 -12.62
CA ASP A 246 10.72 13.90 -13.08
C ASP A 246 10.63 12.50 -12.49
N ILE A 247 10.69 11.51 -13.37
CA ILE A 247 10.57 10.08 -13.03
C ILE A 247 11.78 9.62 -12.20
N GLU A 248 12.91 10.32 -12.31
CA GLU A 248 14.20 9.99 -11.69
C GLU A 248 14.46 10.70 -10.36
N GLY A 249 13.57 11.61 -9.94
CA GLY A 249 13.72 12.36 -8.69
C GLY A 249 13.50 11.49 -7.44
N ASP A 250 14.25 11.81 -6.43
CA ASP A 250 14.40 11.21 -5.11
C ASP A 250 13.12 10.55 -4.54
N ARG A 251 13.27 9.38 -3.90
CA ARG A 251 12.18 8.57 -3.33
C ARG A 251 11.29 9.34 -2.35
N ALA A 252 11.85 10.32 -1.67
CA ALA A 252 11.15 11.23 -0.77
C ALA A 252 10.21 12.19 -1.53
N CYS A 253 10.67 12.71 -2.67
CA CYS A 253 9.88 13.58 -3.55
C CYS A 253 8.69 12.84 -4.18
N SER A 254 8.78 11.52 -4.41
CA SER A 254 7.69 10.74 -4.98
C SER A 254 6.51 10.57 -4.03
N LEU A 255 6.73 10.48 -2.72
CA LEU A 255 5.65 10.35 -1.73
C LEU A 255 4.95 11.69 -1.53
N SER A 256 5.69 12.79 -1.39
CA SER A 256 5.15 14.13 -1.26
C SER A 256 4.41 14.57 -2.53
N SER A 257 4.96 14.25 -3.71
CA SER A 257 4.33 14.54 -5.00
C SER A 257 3.07 13.72 -5.23
N CYS A 258 3.06 12.45 -4.84
CA CYS A 258 1.90 11.59 -4.92
C CYS A 258 0.80 12.07 -3.97
N LEU A 259 1.14 12.42 -2.73
CA LEU A 259 0.21 13.01 -1.76
C LEU A 259 -0.31 14.36 -2.21
N ASN A 260 0.54 15.23 -2.76
CA ASN A 260 0.13 16.53 -3.31
C ASN A 260 -0.85 16.36 -4.48
N SER A 261 -0.58 15.42 -5.39
CA SER A 261 -1.48 15.12 -6.51
C SER A 261 -2.82 14.53 -6.04
N LEU A 262 -2.78 13.63 -5.05
CA LEU A 262 -3.97 13.05 -4.43
C LEU A 262 -4.81 14.10 -3.71
N THR A 263 -4.19 14.97 -2.93
CA THR A 263 -4.89 16.04 -2.19
C THR A 263 -5.46 17.09 -3.15
N ARG A 264 -4.75 17.48 -4.19
CA ARG A 264 -5.29 18.38 -5.22
C ARG A 264 -6.44 17.75 -5.97
N CYS A 265 -6.35 16.49 -6.38
CA CYS A 265 -7.45 15.81 -7.07
C CYS A 265 -8.70 15.62 -6.19
N LEU A 266 -8.53 15.36 -4.89
CA LEU A 266 -9.63 15.05 -3.99
C LEU A 266 -10.19 16.30 -3.28
N LEU A 267 -9.37 17.25 -2.89
CA LEU A 267 -9.76 18.35 -1.98
C LEU A 267 -9.93 19.70 -2.68
N GLU A 268 -9.19 20.01 -3.76
CA GLU A 268 -9.41 21.30 -4.45
C GLU A 268 -10.85 21.51 -4.94
N PRO A 269 -11.55 20.52 -5.55
CA PRO A 269 -12.93 20.72 -5.96
C PRO A 269 -13.90 20.87 -4.78
N PHE A 270 -13.60 20.25 -3.62
CA PHE A 270 -14.40 20.47 -2.40
C PHE A 270 -14.18 21.83 -1.81
N SER A 271 -12.94 22.32 -1.76
CA SER A 271 -12.63 23.65 -1.22
C SER A 271 -13.17 24.78 -2.12
N THR A 272 -13.10 24.62 -3.45
CA THR A 272 -13.68 25.59 -4.40
C THR A 272 -15.21 25.58 -4.38
N SER A 273 -15.85 24.42 -4.28
CA SER A 273 -17.32 24.32 -4.11
C SER A 273 -17.78 24.89 -2.78
N PHE A 274 -17.03 24.66 -1.71
CA PHE A 274 -17.37 25.19 -0.38
C PHE A 274 -17.15 26.71 -0.28
N SER A 275 -16.10 27.23 -0.95
CA SER A 275 -15.87 28.69 -1.04
C SER A 275 -16.91 29.39 -1.90
N SER A 276 -17.36 28.78 -3.01
CA SER A 276 -18.44 29.33 -3.85
C SER A 276 -19.81 29.29 -3.13
N LEU A 277 -20.07 28.24 -2.36
CA LEU A 277 -21.30 28.16 -1.52
C LEU A 277 -21.29 29.20 -0.39
N ARG A 278 -20.12 29.48 0.19
CA ARG A 278 -19.98 30.55 1.20
C ARG A 278 -20.14 31.94 0.60
N LEU A 279 -19.61 32.17 -0.61
CA LEU A 279 -19.76 33.44 -1.30
C LEU A 279 -21.21 33.71 -1.69
N SER A 280 -21.97 32.69 -2.10
CA SER A 280 -23.38 32.76 -2.40
C SER A 280 -24.25 32.99 -1.15
N LEU A 281 -23.84 32.42 0.01
CA LEU A 281 -24.51 32.64 1.31
C LEU A 281 -24.20 34.00 1.96
N LEU A 282 -23.07 34.64 1.60
CA LEU A 282 -22.72 35.98 2.07
C LEU A 282 -23.31 37.09 1.18
N LEU A 283 -23.75 36.73 -0.04
CA LEU A 283 -24.38 37.66 -1.00
C LEU A 283 -25.91 37.58 -1.00
N SER A 284 -26.51 36.68 -0.21
CA SER A 284 -27.96 36.61 0.08
C SER A 284 -28.27 37.17 1.45
#